data_742e3d6c32bb18567a8a116a8f4bc0af
#
_entry.id   742e3d6c32bb18567a8a116a8f4bc0af
#
_cell.length_a   1.000
_cell.length_b   1.000
_cell.length_c   1.000
_cell.angle_alpha   90.00
_cell.angle_beta   90.00
_cell.angle_gamma   90.00
#
_symmetry.space_group_name_H-M   'P 1'
#
loop_
_entity.id
_entity.type
_entity.pdbx_description
1 polymer ?
#
loop_
_entity_poly.entity_id
_entity_poly.type
_entity_poly.pdbx_seq_one_letter_code
_entity_poly.pdbx_strand_id
1 'polypeptide(L)'
;MEEAKSYKTVGAFRTALETRLQTHAREEATDLQRLRRQVAFDRFLARMFSKGPKADYPWLLKGGYAMELRMHAARTTKDIDLTLHDDTRLSKDPAKRREEVRSMLQEAAATHLDDYFEFLVGEAREDLEGAPEGGSRYPVVAQMDGRDFARFHVDVGIGDDAFEPLDIATGRD
;
A
#
# COMPACT_ATOMS: atom_id res chain seq x y z
N MET A 1 -22.31 -9.98 -15.58
CA MET A 1 -21.63 -9.84 -14.27
C MET A 1 -21.26 -11.24 -13.81
N GLU A 2 -19.97 -11.56 -13.78
CA GLU A 2 -19.51 -12.82 -13.19
C GLU A 2 -19.71 -12.70 -11.67
N GLU A 3 -20.48 -13.60 -11.07
CA GLU A 3 -20.63 -13.64 -9.60
C GLU A 3 -19.25 -13.79 -8.97
N ALA A 4 -18.95 -12.93 -8.00
CA ALA A 4 -17.71 -13.01 -7.24
C ALA A 4 -17.62 -14.41 -6.61
N LYS A 5 -16.64 -15.22 -7.01
CA LYS A 5 -16.43 -16.56 -6.46
C LYS A 5 -16.14 -16.46 -4.97
N SER A 6 -17.07 -16.91 -4.15
CA SER A 6 -16.86 -17.04 -2.72
C SER A 6 -15.98 -18.27 -2.45
N TYR A 7 -14.87 -18.07 -1.75
CA TYR A 7 -13.97 -19.14 -1.32
C TYR A 7 -14.26 -19.50 0.14
N LYS A 8 -14.36 -20.78 0.43
CA LYS A 8 -14.68 -21.28 1.77
C LYS A 8 -13.50 -21.18 2.76
N THR A 9 -12.27 -21.09 2.26
CA THR A 9 -11.05 -21.01 3.10
C THR A 9 -10.03 -20.07 2.48
N VAL A 10 -9.20 -19.50 3.33
CA VAL A 10 -8.06 -18.64 2.93
C VAL A 10 -7.10 -19.38 1.99
N GLY A 11 -6.80 -20.65 2.31
CA GLY A 11 -5.92 -21.49 1.49
C GLY A 11 -6.46 -21.74 0.08
N ALA A 12 -7.78 -21.97 -0.07
CA ALA A 12 -8.42 -22.14 -1.36
C ALA A 12 -8.35 -20.83 -2.19
N PHE A 13 -8.63 -19.69 -1.54
CA PHE A 13 -8.50 -18.38 -2.17
C PHE A 13 -7.06 -18.13 -2.63
N ARG A 14 -6.08 -18.34 -1.74
CA ARG A 14 -4.66 -18.18 -2.07
C ARG A 14 -4.25 -19.02 -3.29
N THR A 15 -4.63 -20.29 -3.32
CA THR A 15 -4.31 -21.18 -4.44
C THR A 15 -4.91 -20.68 -5.76
N ALA A 16 -6.17 -20.25 -5.73
CA ALA A 16 -6.84 -19.70 -6.90
C ALA A 16 -6.19 -18.40 -7.40
N LEU A 17 -5.85 -17.49 -6.48
CA LEU A 17 -5.17 -16.23 -6.80
C LEU A 17 -3.78 -16.50 -7.41
N GLU A 18 -2.98 -17.36 -6.80
CA GLU A 18 -1.65 -17.73 -7.31
C GLU A 18 -1.71 -18.34 -8.70
N THR A 19 -2.70 -19.21 -8.95
CA THR A 19 -2.91 -19.81 -10.30
C THR A 19 -3.23 -18.74 -11.33
N ARG A 20 -4.12 -17.80 -11.01
CA ARG A 20 -4.46 -16.69 -11.91
C ARG A 20 -3.26 -15.79 -12.20
N LEU A 21 -2.50 -15.44 -11.18
CA LEU A 21 -1.30 -14.60 -11.35
C LEU A 21 -0.24 -15.28 -12.20
N GLN A 22 -0.04 -16.60 -12.02
CA GLN A 22 0.88 -17.38 -12.85
C GLN A 22 0.44 -17.43 -14.31
N THR A 23 -0.86 -17.63 -14.57
CA THR A 23 -1.42 -17.62 -15.92
C THR A 23 -1.21 -16.26 -16.56
N HIS A 24 -1.59 -15.18 -15.88
CA HIS A 24 -1.42 -13.82 -16.37
C HIS A 24 0.06 -13.46 -16.61
N ALA A 25 0.96 -13.87 -15.72
CA ALA A 25 2.39 -13.66 -15.89
C ALA A 25 2.94 -14.31 -17.18
N ARG A 26 2.43 -15.50 -17.53
CA ARG A 26 2.82 -16.19 -18.77
C ARG A 26 2.22 -15.54 -20.01
N GLU A 27 0.95 -15.18 -19.98
CA GLU A 27 0.23 -14.56 -21.10
C GLU A 27 0.81 -13.19 -21.47
N GLU A 28 1.11 -12.37 -20.46
CA GLU A 28 1.61 -11.00 -20.63
C GLU A 28 3.15 -10.89 -20.60
N ALA A 29 3.87 -12.02 -20.53
CA ALA A 29 5.33 -12.07 -20.37
C ALA A 29 5.85 -11.14 -19.25
N THR A 30 5.12 -11.11 -18.13
CA THR A 30 5.37 -10.22 -16.99
C THR A 30 5.90 -11.01 -15.80
N ASP A 31 6.73 -10.36 -14.98
CA ASP A 31 7.27 -10.94 -13.75
C ASP A 31 6.17 -11.21 -12.70
N LEU A 32 6.09 -12.45 -12.22
CA LEU A 32 5.09 -12.87 -11.24
C LEU A 32 5.20 -12.11 -9.91
N GLN A 33 6.41 -11.78 -9.46
CA GLN A 33 6.60 -11.02 -8.23
C GLN A 33 6.09 -9.59 -8.38
N ARG A 34 6.20 -9.03 -9.57
CA ARG A 34 5.60 -7.73 -9.88
C ARG A 34 4.07 -7.78 -9.72
N LEU A 35 3.41 -8.80 -10.29
CA LEU A 35 1.96 -8.96 -10.17
C LEU A 35 1.51 -9.15 -8.72
N ARG A 36 2.24 -9.96 -7.95
CA ARG A 36 1.97 -10.11 -6.50
C ARG A 36 2.08 -8.78 -5.75
N ARG A 37 3.12 -7.98 -6.03
CA ARG A 37 3.27 -6.66 -5.41
C ARG A 37 2.12 -5.73 -5.79
N GLN A 38 1.70 -5.70 -7.05
CA GLN A 38 0.56 -4.88 -7.50
C GLN A 38 -0.71 -5.23 -6.73
N VAL A 39 -1.04 -6.52 -6.62
CA VAL A 39 -2.19 -6.96 -5.80
C VAL A 39 -2.03 -6.52 -4.34
N ALA A 40 -0.85 -6.71 -3.75
CA ALA A 40 -0.59 -6.30 -2.37
C ALA A 40 -0.71 -4.78 -2.19
N PHE A 41 -0.25 -3.97 -3.14
CA PHE A 41 -0.40 -2.51 -3.13
C PHE A 41 -1.88 -2.10 -3.14
N ASP A 42 -2.67 -2.65 -4.06
CA ASP A 42 -4.09 -2.35 -4.15
C ASP A 42 -4.82 -2.71 -2.85
N ARG A 43 -4.55 -3.88 -2.28
CA ARG A 43 -5.16 -4.31 -1.00
C ARG A 43 -4.68 -3.50 0.21
N PHE A 44 -3.41 -3.10 0.23
CA PHE A 44 -2.89 -2.20 1.26
C PHE A 44 -3.52 -0.80 1.17
N LEU A 45 -3.52 -0.19 0.00
CA LEU A 45 -4.11 1.13 -0.22
C LEU A 45 -5.63 1.14 0.01
N ALA A 46 -6.35 0.06 -0.32
CA ALA A 46 -7.76 -0.06 0.02
C ALA A 46 -8.01 0.07 1.53
N ARG A 47 -7.09 -0.38 2.38
CA ARG A 47 -7.15 -0.19 3.84
C ARG A 47 -6.81 1.23 4.25
N MET A 48 -5.73 1.77 3.66
CA MET A 48 -5.28 3.13 3.96
C MET A 48 -6.36 4.18 3.65
N PHE A 49 -7.20 3.93 2.63
CA PHE A 49 -8.25 4.83 2.16
C PHE A 49 -9.67 4.24 2.30
N SER A 50 -9.88 3.38 3.30
CA SER A 50 -11.12 2.62 3.50
C SER A 50 -12.37 3.45 3.83
N LYS A 51 -12.18 4.68 4.32
CA LYS A 51 -13.30 5.58 4.70
C LYS A 51 -13.95 6.29 3.50
N GLY A 52 -13.45 6.04 2.29
CA GLY A 52 -13.98 6.60 1.05
C GLY A 52 -13.41 7.96 0.66
N PRO A 53 -13.73 8.45 -0.54
CA PRO A 53 -13.03 9.58 -1.18
C PRO A 53 -13.28 10.96 -0.54
N LYS A 54 -14.26 11.07 0.35
CA LYS A 54 -14.58 12.33 1.05
C LYS A 54 -14.04 12.38 2.48
N ALA A 55 -13.36 11.33 2.92
CA ALA A 55 -12.79 11.30 4.25
C ALA A 55 -11.50 12.11 4.31
N ASP A 56 -11.27 12.74 5.46
CA ASP A 56 -10.01 13.38 5.76
C ASP A 56 -8.98 12.31 6.16
N TYR A 57 -7.96 12.14 5.32
CA TYR A 57 -6.86 11.22 5.56
C TYR A 57 -5.60 12.00 5.91
N PRO A 58 -4.77 11.50 6.83
CA PRO A 58 -3.53 12.18 7.17
C PRO A 58 -2.46 12.06 6.08
N TRP A 59 -2.65 11.18 5.11
CA TRP A 59 -1.70 10.91 4.02
C TRP A 59 -2.30 11.05 2.64
N LEU A 60 -1.43 11.31 1.69
CA LEU A 60 -1.72 11.35 0.27
C LEU A 60 -0.80 10.37 -0.46
N LEU A 61 -1.35 9.67 -1.45
CA LEU A 61 -0.55 8.82 -2.33
C LEU A 61 0.17 9.69 -3.36
N LYS A 62 1.48 9.47 -3.52
CA LYS A 62 2.33 10.14 -4.50
C LYS A 62 3.21 9.15 -5.27
N GLY A 63 4.14 9.67 -6.05
CA GLY A 63 5.18 8.87 -6.70
C GLY A 63 4.69 7.98 -7.84
N GLY A 64 5.46 6.94 -8.09
CA GLY A 64 5.28 6.09 -9.27
C GLY A 64 3.96 5.35 -9.30
N TYR A 65 3.46 4.86 -8.14
CA TYR A 65 2.21 4.12 -8.11
C TYR A 65 0.98 5.01 -8.30
N ALA A 66 0.99 6.24 -7.79
CA ALA A 66 -0.03 7.23 -8.08
C ALA A 66 -0.13 7.52 -9.59
N MET A 67 1.02 7.66 -10.24
CA MET A 67 1.08 7.85 -11.70
C MET A 67 0.58 6.62 -12.46
N GLU A 68 0.92 5.41 -11.99
CA GLU A 68 0.45 4.15 -12.58
C GLU A 68 -1.07 4.01 -12.51
N LEU A 69 -1.70 4.37 -11.39
CA LEU A 69 -3.15 4.38 -11.24
C LEU A 69 -3.83 5.42 -12.14
N ARG A 70 -3.23 6.61 -12.31
CA ARG A 70 -3.81 7.68 -13.14
C ARG A 70 -3.70 7.41 -14.63
N MET A 71 -2.57 6.90 -15.08
CA MET A 71 -2.24 6.80 -16.50
C MET A 71 -2.45 5.40 -17.08
N HIS A 72 -2.76 4.41 -16.23
CA HIS A 72 -2.82 2.98 -16.60
C HIS A 72 -1.55 2.52 -17.34
N ALA A 73 -0.46 3.23 -17.17
CA ALA A 73 0.81 2.98 -17.83
C ALA A 73 1.67 2.05 -16.97
N ALA A 74 2.20 1.02 -17.59
CA ALA A 74 3.02 0.01 -16.93
C ALA A 74 4.40 0.53 -16.55
N ARG A 75 4.50 1.32 -15.47
CA ARG A 75 5.77 1.64 -14.83
C ARG A 75 6.00 0.65 -13.69
N THR A 76 7.18 0.04 -13.64
CA THR A 76 7.51 -0.90 -12.57
C THR A 76 7.81 -0.14 -11.28
N THR A 77 6.81 0.07 -10.45
CA THR A 77 6.98 0.63 -9.11
C THR A 77 7.21 -0.51 -8.12
N LYS A 78 8.18 -0.35 -7.24
CA LYS A 78 8.54 -1.35 -6.21
C LYS A 78 8.07 -0.98 -4.83
N ASP A 79 7.79 0.30 -4.62
CA ASP A 79 7.48 0.89 -3.33
C ASP A 79 6.22 1.78 -3.45
N ILE A 80 5.54 1.99 -2.33
CA ILE A 80 4.43 2.94 -2.21
C ILE A 80 4.98 4.21 -1.59
N ASP A 81 4.72 5.35 -2.22
CA ASP A 81 5.10 6.67 -1.71
C ASP A 81 3.88 7.38 -1.14
N LEU A 82 3.94 7.72 0.14
CA LEU A 82 2.93 8.50 0.84
C LEU A 82 3.55 9.83 1.32
N THR A 83 2.73 10.85 1.38
CA THR A 83 3.04 12.09 2.11
C THR A 83 2.09 12.22 3.29
N LEU A 84 2.64 12.48 4.47
CA LEU A 84 1.88 12.85 5.65
C LEU A 84 1.75 14.38 5.67
N HIS A 85 0.53 14.89 5.47
CA HIS A 85 0.29 16.33 5.34
C HIS A 85 -0.18 16.98 6.65
N ASP A 86 -0.66 16.22 7.62
CA ASP A 86 -0.97 16.69 8.97
C ASP A 86 -0.01 16.04 9.98
N ASP A 87 1.07 16.74 10.27
CA ASP A 87 2.10 16.31 11.22
C ASP A 87 1.98 16.99 12.60
N THR A 88 0.98 17.85 12.77
CA THR A 88 0.82 18.70 13.97
C THR A 88 0.74 17.91 15.27
N ARG A 89 0.35 16.63 15.20
CA ARG A 89 0.23 15.74 16.37
C ARG A 89 1.46 14.88 16.61
N LEU A 90 2.43 14.89 15.68
CA LEU A 90 3.61 14.05 15.78
C LEU A 90 4.66 14.65 16.72
N SER A 91 5.39 13.76 17.36
CA SER A 91 6.54 14.13 18.19
C SER A 91 7.63 14.83 17.37
N LYS A 92 8.28 15.82 17.97
CA LYS A 92 9.47 16.46 17.40
C LYS A 92 10.72 15.58 17.52
N ASP A 93 10.70 14.59 18.40
CA ASP A 93 11.76 13.59 18.52
C ASP A 93 11.70 12.63 17.31
N PRO A 94 12.79 12.51 16.52
CA PRO A 94 12.76 11.72 15.30
C PRO A 94 12.46 10.23 15.52
N ALA A 95 12.96 9.64 16.61
CA ALA A 95 12.74 8.24 16.91
C ALA A 95 11.27 7.98 17.30
N LYS A 96 10.71 8.83 18.16
CA LYS A 96 9.29 8.75 18.54
C LYS A 96 8.38 8.98 17.34
N ARG A 97 8.69 9.97 16.52
CA ARG A 97 7.92 10.28 15.31
C ARG A 97 7.88 9.10 14.35
N ARG A 98 9.01 8.41 14.12
CA ARG A 98 9.04 7.19 13.29
C ARG A 98 8.11 6.09 13.82
N GLU A 99 8.10 5.87 15.13
CA GLU A 99 7.21 4.88 15.75
C GLU A 99 5.74 5.29 15.71
N GLU A 100 5.43 6.57 15.88
CA GLU A 100 4.07 7.09 15.73
C GLU A 100 3.55 6.89 14.30
N VAL A 101 4.35 7.22 13.29
CA VAL A 101 4.00 6.97 11.87
C VAL A 101 3.82 5.47 11.59
N ARG A 102 4.73 4.63 12.10
CA ARG A 102 4.59 3.17 11.99
C ARG A 102 3.27 2.68 12.58
N SER A 103 2.93 3.17 13.76
CA SER A 103 1.68 2.80 14.44
C SER A 103 0.44 3.24 13.66
N MET A 104 0.45 4.44 13.09
CA MET A 104 -0.63 4.92 12.20
C MET A 104 -0.79 4.05 10.94
N LEU A 105 0.33 3.68 10.31
CA LEU A 105 0.32 2.77 9.15
C LEU A 105 -0.23 1.40 9.52
N GLN A 106 0.21 0.83 10.65
CA GLN A 106 -0.26 -0.48 11.11
C GLN A 106 -1.74 -0.47 11.49
N GLU A 107 -2.21 0.58 12.15
CA GLU A 107 -3.63 0.73 12.49
C GLU A 107 -4.50 0.77 11.24
N ALA A 108 -4.14 1.58 10.25
CA ALA A 108 -4.86 1.63 8.99
C ALA A 108 -4.79 0.28 8.23
N ALA A 109 -3.61 -0.34 8.18
CA ALA A 109 -3.38 -1.63 7.52
C ALA A 109 -4.13 -2.80 8.19
N ALA A 110 -4.50 -2.67 9.47
CA ALA A 110 -5.31 -3.66 10.20
C ALA A 110 -6.80 -3.61 9.88
N THR A 111 -7.25 -2.64 9.04
CA THR A 111 -8.65 -2.58 8.60
C THR A 111 -9.05 -3.87 7.90
N HIS A 112 -10.13 -4.50 8.36
CA HIS A 112 -10.63 -5.75 7.80
C HIS A 112 -11.49 -5.47 6.54
N LEU A 113 -11.16 -6.12 5.43
CA LEU A 113 -11.85 -5.94 4.14
C LEU A 113 -12.38 -7.25 3.52
N ASP A 114 -12.51 -8.32 4.29
CA ASP A 114 -12.98 -9.65 3.85
C ASP A 114 -12.24 -10.22 2.61
N ASP A 115 -10.99 -9.81 2.40
CA ASP A 115 -10.16 -10.17 1.26
C ASP A 115 -9.02 -11.14 1.59
N TYR A 116 -9.02 -11.66 2.82
CA TYR A 116 -8.04 -12.61 3.35
C TYR A 116 -6.60 -12.08 3.47
N PHE A 117 -6.35 -10.80 3.21
CA PHE A 117 -5.04 -10.20 3.39
C PHE A 117 -4.84 -9.66 4.81
N GLU A 118 -3.64 -9.88 5.32
CA GLU A 118 -3.12 -9.27 6.54
C GLU A 118 -1.82 -8.53 6.21
N PHE A 119 -1.58 -7.42 6.88
CA PHE A 119 -0.38 -6.60 6.65
C PHE A 119 0.36 -6.34 7.95
N LEU A 120 1.67 -6.55 7.91
CA LEU A 120 2.58 -6.25 9.01
C LEU A 120 3.51 -5.12 8.59
N VAL A 121 3.49 -4.02 9.32
CA VAL A 121 4.36 -2.86 9.11
C VAL A 121 5.53 -2.96 10.09
N GLY A 122 6.72 -3.12 9.56
CA GLY A 122 7.95 -3.20 10.34
C GLY A 122 8.50 -1.83 10.76
N GLU A 123 9.54 -1.84 11.59
CA GLU A 123 10.24 -0.63 12.01
C GLU A 123 10.91 0.08 10.82
N ALA A 124 11.00 1.40 10.92
CA ALA A 124 11.69 2.20 9.91
C ALA A 124 13.16 1.77 9.78
N ARG A 125 13.63 1.63 8.54
CA ARG A 125 15.00 1.18 8.25
C ARG A 125 15.93 2.28 7.75
N GLU A 126 15.36 3.27 7.09
CA GLU A 126 16.10 4.34 6.44
C GLU A 126 15.37 5.66 6.64
N ASP A 127 16.13 6.73 6.77
CA ASP A 127 15.61 8.08 6.70
C ASP A 127 15.62 8.53 5.24
N LEU A 128 14.51 9.12 4.80
CA LEU A 128 14.36 9.62 3.44
C LEU A 128 14.99 11.00 3.32
N GLU A 129 15.95 11.14 2.42
CA GLU A 129 16.48 12.43 2.02
C GLU A 129 15.50 13.11 1.04
N GLY A 130 15.30 14.41 1.22
CA GLY A 130 14.53 15.24 0.27
C GLY A 130 13.10 15.60 0.67
N ALA A 131 12.53 15.00 1.70
CA ALA A 131 11.29 15.52 2.28
C ALA A 131 11.61 16.72 3.20
N PRO A 132 10.84 17.83 3.16
CA PRO A 132 11.14 19.07 3.88
C PRO A 132 11.33 18.89 5.39
N GLU A 133 10.53 18.03 6.01
CA GLU A 133 10.62 17.68 7.43
C GLU A 133 11.13 16.25 7.68
N GLY A 134 11.76 15.65 6.66
CA GLY A 134 12.26 14.29 6.70
C GLY A 134 11.18 13.26 6.31
N GLY A 135 11.50 12.01 6.49
CA GLY A 135 10.64 10.89 6.17
C GLY A 135 11.34 9.58 6.48
N SER A 136 10.63 8.47 6.34
CA SER A 136 11.20 7.16 6.62
C SER A 136 10.60 6.08 5.75
N ARG A 137 11.38 5.02 5.54
CA ARG A 137 11.01 3.81 4.81
C ARG A 137 10.60 2.71 5.76
N TYR A 138 9.39 2.18 5.57
CA TYR A 138 8.81 1.12 6.38
C TYR A 138 8.68 -0.17 5.56
N PRO A 139 9.30 -1.28 5.98
CA PRO A 139 9.07 -2.56 5.34
C PRO A 139 7.67 -3.07 5.65
N VAL A 140 6.98 -3.59 4.63
CA VAL A 140 5.65 -4.17 4.77
C VAL A 140 5.63 -5.59 4.23
N VAL A 141 5.01 -6.47 4.99
CA VAL A 141 4.75 -7.85 4.58
C VAL A 141 3.25 -8.03 4.42
N ALA A 142 2.82 -8.35 3.20
CA ALA A 142 1.48 -8.84 2.94
C ALA A 142 1.45 -10.34 3.18
N GLN A 143 0.55 -10.80 4.04
CA GLN A 143 0.38 -12.20 4.39
C GLN A 143 -1.01 -12.69 3.98
N MET A 144 -1.10 -13.98 3.75
CA MET A 144 -2.34 -14.70 3.50
C MET A 144 -2.16 -16.14 3.97
N ASP A 145 -3.11 -16.66 4.74
CA ASP A 145 -3.04 -18.00 5.30
C ASP A 145 -1.75 -18.22 6.15
N GLY A 146 -1.38 -17.22 6.95
CA GLY A 146 -0.19 -17.25 7.82
C GLY A 146 1.16 -17.30 7.08
N ARG A 147 1.18 -17.05 5.77
CA ARG A 147 2.39 -17.11 4.94
C ARG A 147 2.56 -15.83 4.13
N ASP A 148 3.79 -15.42 3.90
CA ASP A 148 4.11 -14.27 3.08
C ASP A 148 3.55 -14.45 1.66
N PHE A 149 2.91 -13.40 1.16
CA PHE A 149 2.42 -13.29 -0.20
C PHE A 149 3.30 -12.34 -1.02
N ALA A 150 3.58 -11.15 -0.46
CA ALA A 150 4.47 -10.17 -1.05
C ALA A 150 5.16 -9.34 0.02
N ARG A 151 6.33 -8.80 -0.31
CA ARG A 151 7.08 -7.84 0.52
C ARG A 151 7.37 -6.60 -0.29
N PHE A 152 7.23 -5.44 0.35
CA PHE A 152 7.47 -4.14 -0.26
C PHE A 152 7.82 -3.10 0.81
N HIS A 153 8.04 -1.87 0.40
CA HIS A 153 8.24 -0.76 1.31
C HIS A 153 7.18 0.31 1.11
N VAL A 154 6.92 1.04 2.18
CA VAL A 154 6.15 2.28 2.16
C VAL A 154 7.07 3.40 2.60
N ASP A 155 7.28 4.35 1.70
CA ASP A 155 8.04 5.56 1.96
C ASP A 155 7.05 6.65 2.39
N VAL A 156 7.25 7.20 3.58
CA VAL A 156 6.41 8.27 4.11
C VAL A 156 7.26 9.52 4.26
N GLY A 157 7.00 10.51 3.40
CA GLY A 157 7.56 11.86 3.53
C GLY A 157 6.70 12.73 4.43
N ILE A 158 7.30 13.70 5.09
CA ILE A 158 6.63 14.67 5.98
C ILE A 158 6.92 16.07 5.48
N GLY A 159 5.90 16.94 5.51
CA GLY A 159 6.02 18.35 5.14
C GLY A 159 6.05 18.63 3.64
N ASP A 160 5.74 17.65 2.79
CA ASP A 160 5.56 17.91 1.37
C ASP A 160 4.28 18.73 1.14
N ASP A 161 4.36 19.76 0.29
CA ASP A 161 3.20 20.54 -0.10
C ASP A 161 2.19 19.68 -0.88
N ALA A 162 0.95 19.70 -0.43
CA ALA A 162 -0.17 19.16 -1.19
C ALA A 162 -0.81 20.29 -2.01
N PHE A 163 -0.76 20.15 -3.33
CA PHE A 163 -1.40 21.12 -4.23
C PHE A 163 -2.86 20.76 -4.44
N GLU A 164 -3.78 21.64 -4.09
CA GLU A 164 -5.19 21.47 -4.39
C GLU A 164 -5.55 21.99 -5.80
N PRO A 165 -6.57 21.39 -6.45
CA PRO A 165 -7.40 20.28 -5.97
C PRO A 165 -6.68 18.93 -6.04
N LEU A 166 -6.93 18.07 -5.03
CA LEU A 166 -6.44 16.71 -5.02
C LEU A 166 -7.24 15.84 -6.00
N ASP A 167 -6.52 15.01 -6.74
CA ASP A 167 -7.16 14.03 -7.62
C ASP A 167 -7.56 12.77 -6.84
N ILE A 168 -8.70 12.21 -7.19
CA ILE A 168 -9.15 10.92 -6.69
C ILE A 168 -8.81 9.87 -7.74
N ALA A 169 -7.93 8.92 -7.38
CA ALA A 169 -7.63 7.75 -8.20
C ALA A 169 -8.46 6.55 -7.71
N THR A 170 -8.95 5.75 -8.65
CA THR A 170 -9.61 4.48 -8.32
C THR A 170 -8.58 3.36 -8.35
N GLY A 171 -8.57 2.53 -7.32
CA GLY A 171 -7.75 1.31 -7.30
C GLY A 171 -8.24 0.29 -8.32
N ARG A 172 -7.44 -0.76 -8.54
CA ARG A 172 -7.81 -1.89 -9.41
C ARG A 172 -8.71 -2.85 -8.66
N ASP A 173 -9.70 -3.41 -9.35
CA ASP A 173 -10.60 -4.46 -8.87
C ASP A 173 -9.93 -5.84 -8.87
#